data_65bf1823da3f65439a38e91555df9c66
#
_entry.id   65bf1823da3f65439a38e91555df9c66
#
_cell.length_a   1.000
_cell.length_b   1.000
_cell.length_c   1.000
_cell.angle_alpha   90.00
_cell.angle_beta   90.00
_cell.angle_gamma   90.00
#
_symmetry.space_group_name_H-M   'P 1'
#
loop_
_entity.id
_entity.type
_entity.pdbx_description
1 polymer ?
#
loop_
_entity_poly.entity_id
_entity_poly.type
_entity_poly.pdbx_seq_one_letter_code
_entity_poly.pdbx_strand_id
1 'polypeptide(L)'
;MSEQQVYVRFSEEADAAELTAVYKRNREFFDKFSPISLEEHYTEEHQLQKIIKSKADRIEDRKYSFVVCHKEDGRIIGSIDLSFVVRGPLQNCMIGYSLDQAYNGKGYTTEAVKQVVRYAFEELKFHRIVGEASPRNPGSIRVLEKAGFHKEGISRSNVKINGKWEDHQVLAIINPSEDI
;
A
#
# COMPACT_ATOMS: atom_id res chain seq x y z
N MET A 1 -6.31 24.91 3.67
CA MET A 1 -5.79 23.54 3.59
C MET A 1 -6.61 22.72 4.55
N SER A 2 -7.29 21.65 4.10
CA SER A 2 -7.99 20.76 5.02
C SER A 2 -6.97 20.12 5.98
N GLU A 3 -7.31 20.07 7.24
CA GLU A 3 -6.47 19.44 8.25
C GLU A 3 -6.27 17.96 7.91
N GLN A 4 -5.05 17.45 8.03
CA GLN A 4 -4.75 16.04 7.81
C GLN A 4 -5.53 15.18 8.79
N GLN A 5 -6.19 14.13 8.29
CA GLN A 5 -7.03 13.23 9.08
C GLN A 5 -6.33 11.91 9.40
N VAL A 6 -5.26 11.59 8.67
CA VAL A 6 -4.44 10.40 8.89
C VAL A 6 -2.96 10.74 8.88
N TYR A 7 -2.17 9.88 9.50
CA TYR A 7 -0.71 9.90 9.37
C TYR A 7 -0.19 8.49 9.12
N VAL A 8 0.98 8.41 8.52
CA VAL A 8 1.67 7.14 8.27
C VAL A 8 2.96 7.08 9.08
N ARG A 9 3.28 5.90 9.57
CA ARG A 9 4.56 5.59 10.20
C ARG A 9 4.96 4.17 9.86
N PHE A 10 6.22 3.82 10.06
CA PHE A 10 6.64 2.42 9.92
C PHE A 10 5.88 1.52 10.90
N SER A 11 5.62 0.29 10.44
CA SER A 11 5.05 -0.72 11.31
C SER A 11 6.03 -1.15 12.40
N GLU A 12 5.52 -1.35 13.61
CA GLU A 12 6.25 -1.79 14.79
C GLU A 12 5.65 -3.08 15.35
N GLU A 13 6.42 -3.85 16.10
CA GLU A 13 5.97 -5.14 16.63
C GLU A 13 4.70 -5.03 17.47
N ALA A 14 4.56 -3.93 18.22
CA ALA A 14 3.36 -3.63 19.00
C ALA A 14 2.07 -3.48 18.14
N ASP A 15 2.20 -3.28 16.84
CA ASP A 15 1.06 -3.12 15.94
C ASP A 15 0.42 -4.46 15.53
N ALA A 16 1.06 -5.58 15.83
CA ALA A 16 0.65 -6.90 15.34
C ALA A 16 -0.80 -7.23 15.68
N ALA A 17 -1.22 -7.00 16.93
CA ALA A 17 -2.57 -7.28 17.40
C ALA A 17 -3.62 -6.42 16.66
N GLU A 18 -3.35 -5.12 16.53
CA GLU A 18 -4.28 -4.19 15.88
C GLU A 18 -4.38 -4.40 14.37
N LEU A 19 -3.26 -4.65 13.69
CA LEU A 19 -3.24 -5.05 12.28
C LEU A 19 -4.02 -6.35 12.05
N THR A 20 -3.85 -7.35 12.92
CA THR A 20 -4.60 -8.59 12.86
C THR A 20 -6.10 -8.33 12.95
N ALA A 21 -6.53 -7.46 13.85
CA ALA A 21 -7.93 -7.09 13.98
C ALA A 21 -8.47 -6.39 12.72
N VAL A 22 -7.68 -5.48 12.10
CA VAL A 22 -8.02 -4.84 10.82
C VAL A 22 -8.20 -5.89 9.71
N TYR A 23 -7.26 -6.82 9.55
CA TYR A 23 -7.35 -7.85 8.51
C TYR A 23 -8.52 -8.80 8.73
N LYS A 24 -8.76 -9.24 9.96
CA LYS A 24 -9.90 -10.14 10.29
C LYS A 24 -11.24 -9.53 9.92
N ARG A 25 -11.51 -8.29 10.36
CA ARG A 25 -12.82 -7.65 10.13
C ARG A 25 -13.06 -7.21 8.69
N ASN A 26 -11.98 -7.12 7.89
CA ASN A 26 -12.06 -6.73 6.49
C ASN A 26 -11.80 -7.88 5.51
N ARG A 27 -11.69 -9.12 5.99
CA ARG A 27 -11.32 -10.29 5.18
C ARG A 27 -12.13 -10.39 3.90
N GLU A 28 -13.44 -10.44 4.00
CA GLU A 28 -14.34 -10.56 2.85
C GLU A 28 -14.20 -9.38 1.87
N PHE A 29 -13.91 -8.21 2.38
CA PHE A 29 -13.71 -7.02 1.54
C PHE A 29 -12.39 -7.08 0.78
N PHE A 30 -11.30 -7.46 1.44
CA PHE A 30 -9.98 -7.56 0.82
C PHE A 30 -9.89 -8.71 -0.18
N ASP A 31 -10.49 -9.85 0.13
CA ASP A 31 -10.50 -11.05 -0.73
C ASP A 31 -11.19 -10.84 -2.09
N LYS A 32 -11.96 -9.75 -2.25
CA LYS A 32 -12.59 -9.40 -3.54
C LYS A 32 -11.56 -8.97 -4.60
N PHE A 33 -10.45 -8.37 -4.17
CA PHE A 33 -9.49 -7.70 -5.06
C PHE A 33 -8.05 -8.15 -4.85
N SER A 34 -7.81 -9.05 -3.93
CA SER A 34 -6.49 -9.57 -3.58
C SER A 34 -6.51 -11.10 -3.63
N PRO A 35 -5.35 -11.73 -3.85
CA PRO A 35 -5.24 -13.17 -3.67
C PRO A 35 -5.71 -13.59 -2.27
N ILE A 36 -6.44 -14.71 -2.18
CA ILE A 36 -6.88 -15.24 -0.88
C ILE A 36 -5.66 -15.52 -0.02
N SER A 37 -5.67 -14.95 1.16
CA SER A 37 -4.65 -15.19 2.18
C SER A 37 -4.91 -16.50 2.91
N LEU A 38 -3.84 -17.19 3.31
CA LEU A 38 -3.93 -18.36 4.19
C LEU A 38 -4.45 -17.97 5.57
N GLU A 39 -5.03 -18.92 6.31
CA GLU A 39 -5.59 -18.67 7.65
C GLU A 39 -4.57 -18.06 8.64
N GLU A 40 -3.31 -18.46 8.53
CA GLU A 40 -2.19 -17.91 9.35
C GLU A 40 -2.04 -16.39 9.18
N HIS A 41 -2.37 -15.82 8.01
CA HIS A 41 -2.35 -14.38 7.75
C HIS A 41 -3.20 -13.59 8.77
N TYR A 42 -4.25 -14.22 9.29
CA TYR A 42 -5.18 -13.64 10.23
C TYR A 42 -4.81 -13.93 11.70
N THR A 43 -3.58 -14.35 11.98
CA THR A 43 -3.05 -14.55 13.33
C THR A 43 -2.09 -13.43 13.72
N GLU A 44 -2.09 -13.08 15.00
CA GLU A 44 -1.17 -12.07 15.54
C GLU A 44 0.30 -12.50 15.37
N GLU A 45 0.58 -13.79 15.60
CA GLU A 45 1.92 -14.35 15.43
C GLU A 45 2.44 -14.13 14.00
N HIS A 46 1.62 -14.43 12.99
CA HIS A 46 2.00 -14.22 11.58
C HIS A 46 2.22 -12.74 11.28
N GLN A 47 1.35 -11.84 11.78
CA GLN A 47 1.53 -10.40 11.57
C GLN A 47 2.79 -9.90 12.27
N LEU A 48 3.09 -10.39 13.46
CA LEU A 48 4.34 -10.09 14.18
C LEU A 48 5.57 -10.51 13.35
N GLN A 49 5.59 -11.73 12.83
CA GLN A 49 6.69 -12.23 11.99
C GLN A 49 6.85 -11.40 10.71
N LYS A 50 5.74 -10.98 10.08
CA LYS A 50 5.79 -10.06 8.92
C LYS A 50 6.41 -8.72 9.29
N ILE A 51 6.08 -8.16 10.43
CA ILE A 51 6.64 -6.88 10.89
C ILE A 51 8.14 -7.03 11.16
N ILE A 52 8.55 -8.08 11.86
CA ILE A 52 9.97 -8.36 12.12
C ILE A 52 10.74 -8.48 10.80
N LYS A 53 10.19 -9.27 9.86
CA LYS A 53 10.78 -9.40 8.52
C LYS A 53 10.83 -8.05 7.79
N SER A 54 9.79 -7.24 7.87
CA SER A 54 9.75 -5.94 7.18
C SER A 54 10.80 -4.96 7.70
N LYS A 55 11.16 -5.04 8.99
CA LYS A 55 12.27 -4.26 9.55
C LYS A 55 13.61 -4.65 8.90
N ALA A 56 13.87 -5.96 8.77
CA ALA A 56 15.07 -6.45 8.10
C ALA A 56 15.07 -6.06 6.60
N ASP A 57 13.94 -6.24 5.91
CA ASP A 57 13.80 -5.88 4.50
C ASP A 57 14.02 -4.37 4.26
N ARG A 58 13.62 -3.52 5.23
CA ARG A 58 13.87 -2.07 5.18
C ARG A 58 15.36 -1.73 5.30
N ILE A 59 16.07 -2.38 6.22
CA ILE A 59 17.52 -2.19 6.39
C ILE A 59 18.27 -2.58 5.12
N GLU A 60 17.80 -3.61 4.42
CA GLU A 60 18.39 -4.12 3.19
C GLU A 60 17.82 -3.45 1.91
N ASP A 61 17.05 -2.38 2.06
CA ASP A 61 16.44 -1.63 0.95
C ASP A 61 15.57 -2.49 0.01
N ARG A 62 14.85 -3.49 0.56
CA ARG A 62 14.00 -4.40 -0.22
C ARG A 62 12.52 -4.08 -0.15
N LYS A 63 12.08 -3.59 1.01
CA LYS A 63 10.67 -3.30 1.26
C LYS A 63 10.53 -2.28 2.38
N TYR A 64 9.48 -1.44 2.29
CA TYR A 64 9.11 -0.47 3.31
C TYR A 64 7.64 -0.64 3.66
N SER A 65 7.36 -0.98 4.92
CA SER A 65 5.99 -1.26 5.38
C SER A 65 5.54 -0.20 6.38
N PHE A 66 4.39 0.40 6.11
CA PHE A 66 3.80 1.47 6.90
C PHE A 66 2.43 1.04 7.41
N VAL A 67 2.05 1.56 8.57
CA VAL A 67 0.67 1.58 9.05
C VAL A 67 0.06 2.95 8.80
N VAL A 68 -1.24 2.96 8.51
CA VAL A 68 -2.05 4.16 8.39
C VAL A 68 -2.82 4.34 9.68
N CYS A 69 -2.58 5.44 10.36
CA CYS A 69 -3.21 5.75 11.64
C CYS A 69 -4.22 6.89 11.50
N HIS A 70 -5.38 6.74 12.09
CA HIS A 70 -6.37 7.79 12.20
C HIS A 70 -5.89 8.84 13.21
N LYS A 71 -5.92 10.12 12.83
CA LYS A 71 -5.28 11.18 13.62
C LYS A 71 -5.94 11.44 14.97
N GLU A 72 -7.26 11.30 15.02
CA GLU A 72 -8.04 11.65 16.21
C GLU A 72 -7.80 10.69 17.39
N ASP A 73 -7.70 9.39 17.12
CA ASP A 73 -7.61 8.35 18.17
C ASP A 73 -6.37 7.46 18.06
N GLY A 74 -5.51 7.70 17.08
CA GLY A 74 -4.28 6.95 16.85
C GLY A 74 -4.47 5.52 16.34
N ARG A 75 -5.71 5.06 16.10
CA ARG A 75 -6.00 3.69 15.66
C ARG A 75 -5.41 3.39 14.30
N ILE A 76 -4.91 2.17 14.15
CA ILE A 76 -4.50 1.66 12.86
C ILE A 76 -5.76 1.33 12.05
N ILE A 77 -5.87 1.94 10.87
CA ILE A 77 -6.99 1.76 9.96
C ILE A 77 -6.57 1.15 8.62
N GLY A 78 -5.30 0.87 8.43
CA GLY A 78 -4.79 0.28 7.21
C GLY A 78 -3.28 0.15 7.18
N SER A 79 -2.78 -0.28 6.04
CA SER A 79 -1.35 -0.43 5.78
C SER A 79 -0.98 -0.02 4.36
N ILE A 80 0.27 0.38 4.17
CA ILE A 80 0.86 0.68 2.86
C ILE A 80 2.24 0.05 2.81
N ASP A 81 2.54 -0.63 1.70
CA ASP A 81 3.85 -1.19 1.42
C ASP A 81 4.45 -0.56 0.17
N LEU A 82 5.75 -0.27 0.20
CA LEU A 82 6.59 -0.13 -0.97
C LEU A 82 7.40 -1.41 -1.12
N SER A 83 7.20 -2.13 -2.21
CA SER A 83 7.81 -3.43 -2.48
C SER A 83 8.40 -3.49 -3.88
N PHE A 84 9.04 -4.61 -4.24
CA PHE A 84 9.69 -4.77 -5.54
C PHE A 84 10.66 -3.61 -5.83
N VAL A 85 11.48 -3.29 -4.83
CA VAL A 85 12.48 -2.23 -4.94
C VAL A 85 13.55 -2.63 -5.96
N VAL A 86 13.73 -1.78 -6.96
CA VAL A 86 14.76 -1.94 -7.99
C VAL A 86 15.57 -0.65 -8.06
N ARG A 87 16.85 -0.74 -7.73
CA ARG A 87 17.80 0.37 -7.79
C ARG A 87 18.52 0.42 -9.15
N GLY A 88 19.64 1.08 -9.22
CA GLY A 88 20.39 1.28 -10.45
C GLY A 88 19.66 2.20 -11.42
N PRO A 89 19.61 1.88 -12.72
CA PRO A 89 19.04 2.78 -13.73
C PRO A 89 17.50 2.91 -13.65
N LEU A 90 16.82 2.06 -12.89
CA LEU A 90 15.36 2.11 -12.78
C LEU A 90 14.85 2.93 -11.60
N GLN A 91 15.53 2.89 -10.45
CA GLN A 91 15.13 3.59 -9.22
C GLN A 91 13.62 3.54 -8.96
N ASN A 92 13.02 2.36 -9.01
CA ASN A 92 11.58 2.19 -8.90
C ASN A 92 11.16 1.24 -7.77
N CYS A 93 9.90 1.34 -7.39
CA CYS A 93 9.21 0.39 -6.52
C CYS A 93 7.73 0.31 -6.87
N MET A 94 7.03 -0.64 -6.26
CA MET A 94 5.57 -0.75 -6.35
C MET A 94 4.93 -0.38 -5.02
N ILE A 95 3.81 0.34 -5.09
CA ILE A 95 2.97 0.67 -3.93
C ILE A 95 1.75 -0.23 -3.88
N GLY A 96 1.50 -0.82 -2.73
CA GLY A 96 0.28 -1.55 -2.42
C GLY A 96 -0.30 -1.07 -1.10
N TYR A 97 -1.63 -1.07 -0.96
CA TYR A 97 -2.28 -0.59 0.24
C TYR A 97 -3.61 -1.30 0.51
N SER A 98 -3.99 -1.29 1.77
CA SER A 98 -5.30 -1.69 2.25
C SER A 98 -5.80 -0.70 3.29
N LEU A 99 -7.10 -0.43 3.30
CA LEU A 99 -7.77 0.39 4.31
C LEU A 99 -9.02 -0.32 4.80
N ASP A 100 -9.28 -0.21 6.08
CA ASP A 100 -10.52 -0.67 6.70
C ASP A 100 -11.72 -0.03 5.98
N GLN A 101 -12.65 -0.88 5.51
CA GLN A 101 -13.80 -0.43 4.72
C GLN A 101 -14.68 0.60 5.46
N ALA A 102 -14.69 0.58 6.81
CA ALA A 102 -15.41 1.57 7.61
C ALA A 102 -14.90 3.01 7.42
N TYR A 103 -13.68 3.16 6.89
CA TYR A 103 -13.04 4.45 6.62
C TYR A 103 -12.99 4.80 5.13
N ASN A 104 -13.59 3.97 4.27
CA ASN A 104 -13.64 4.22 2.82
C ASN A 104 -14.48 5.47 2.48
N GLY A 105 -14.19 6.07 1.33
CA GLY A 105 -14.94 7.24 0.82
C GLY A 105 -14.59 8.59 1.47
N LYS A 106 -13.78 8.60 2.52
CA LYS A 106 -13.39 9.82 3.26
C LYS A 106 -12.11 10.49 2.76
N GLY A 107 -11.44 9.90 1.76
CA GLY A 107 -10.17 10.41 1.21
C GLY A 107 -8.92 9.98 1.98
N TYR A 108 -9.05 9.23 3.06
CA TYR A 108 -7.94 8.82 3.93
C TYR A 108 -6.87 8.00 3.22
N THR A 109 -7.27 7.07 2.35
CA THR A 109 -6.31 6.29 1.55
C THR A 109 -5.49 7.20 0.62
N THR A 110 -6.14 8.14 -0.05
CA THR A 110 -5.45 9.10 -0.93
C THR A 110 -4.45 9.95 -0.15
N GLU A 111 -4.84 10.42 1.04
CA GLU A 111 -3.98 11.21 1.91
C GLU A 111 -2.76 10.41 2.38
N ALA A 112 -2.97 9.16 2.82
CA ALA A 112 -1.91 8.26 3.26
C ALA A 112 -0.94 7.91 2.10
N VAL A 113 -1.48 7.60 0.91
CA VAL A 113 -0.66 7.33 -0.29
C VAL A 113 0.21 8.55 -0.63
N LYS A 114 -0.33 9.76 -0.60
CA LYS A 114 0.46 10.99 -0.84
C LYS A 114 1.61 11.17 0.17
N GLN A 115 1.40 10.82 1.44
CA GLN A 115 2.46 10.88 2.45
C GLN A 115 3.58 9.88 2.15
N VAL A 116 3.23 8.63 1.79
CA VAL A 116 4.22 7.60 1.45
C VAL A 116 4.94 7.94 0.14
N VAL A 117 4.25 8.45 -0.88
CA VAL A 117 4.86 8.91 -2.14
C VAL A 117 5.88 10.00 -1.88
N ARG A 118 5.53 11.01 -1.08
CA ARG A 118 6.47 12.07 -0.69
C ARG A 118 7.69 11.50 -0.01
N TYR A 119 7.53 10.63 0.99
CA TYR A 119 8.63 9.96 1.67
C TYR A 119 9.51 9.17 0.69
N ALA A 120 8.90 8.43 -0.23
CA ALA A 120 9.61 7.66 -1.24
C ALA A 120 10.48 8.51 -2.16
N PHE A 121 10.02 9.70 -2.53
CA PHE A 121 10.78 10.64 -3.36
C PHE A 121 11.83 11.42 -2.57
N GLU A 122 11.43 11.98 -1.42
CA GLU A 122 12.30 12.86 -0.65
C GLU A 122 13.39 12.11 0.12
N GLU A 123 13.06 10.98 0.75
CA GLU A 123 13.99 10.22 1.61
C GLU A 123 14.61 9.03 0.89
N LEU A 124 13.80 8.23 0.19
CA LEU A 124 14.29 7.01 -0.46
C LEU A 124 14.83 7.25 -1.87
N LYS A 125 14.64 8.46 -2.43
CA LYS A 125 15.16 8.86 -3.74
C LYS A 125 14.72 7.95 -4.89
N PHE A 126 13.48 7.44 -4.83
CA PHE A 126 12.93 6.74 -5.99
C PHE A 126 12.63 7.74 -7.11
N HIS A 127 12.89 7.32 -8.35
CA HIS A 127 12.49 8.04 -9.55
C HIS A 127 11.01 7.79 -9.90
N ARG A 128 10.56 6.55 -9.67
CA ARG A 128 9.26 6.09 -10.13
C ARG A 128 8.59 5.17 -9.12
N ILE A 129 7.27 5.34 -8.95
CA ILE A 129 6.45 4.43 -8.15
C ILE A 129 5.32 3.92 -9.03
N VAL A 130 5.13 2.60 -9.07
CA VAL A 130 4.08 1.92 -9.82
C VAL A 130 2.98 1.47 -8.85
N GLY A 131 1.73 1.68 -9.22
CA GLY A 131 0.57 1.12 -8.54
C GLY A 131 -0.26 0.32 -9.52
N GLU A 132 -0.76 -0.83 -9.11
CA GLU A 132 -1.61 -1.68 -9.91
C GLU A 132 -2.94 -1.93 -9.20
N ALA A 133 -4.02 -1.94 -9.95
CA ALA A 133 -5.34 -2.21 -9.41
C ALA A 133 -6.19 -3.00 -10.41
N SER A 134 -7.01 -3.92 -9.91
CA SER A 134 -8.01 -4.58 -10.73
C SER A 134 -8.94 -3.53 -11.36
N PRO A 135 -9.25 -3.62 -12.68
CA PRO A 135 -10.26 -2.76 -13.31
C PRO A 135 -11.62 -2.84 -12.62
N ARG A 136 -11.89 -3.91 -11.89
CA ARG A 136 -13.12 -4.10 -11.10
C ARG A 136 -13.09 -3.33 -9.77
N ASN A 137 -11.94 -2.72 -9.43
CA ASN A 137 -11.77 -1.88 -8.24
C ASN A 137 -11.57 -0.40 -8.62
N PRO A 138 -12.62 0.30 -9.08
CA PRO A 138 -12.52 1.70 -9.46
C PRO A 138 -12.15 2.61 -8.29
N GLY A 139 -12.41 2.18 -7.05
CA GLY A 139 -12.03 2.90 -5.85
C GLY A 139 -10.52 3.01 -5.71
N SER A 140 -9.79 1.90 -5.90
CA SER A 140 -8.33 1.89 -5.86
C SER A 140 -7.71 2.70 -7.00
N ILE A 141 -8.23 2.56 -8.23
CA ILE A 141 -7.79 3.37 -9.37
C ILE A 141 -7.93 4.86 -9.06
N ARG A 142 -9.08 5.27 -8.54
CA ARG A 142 -9.34 6.68 -8.20
C ARG A 142 -8.45 7.20 -7.08
N VAL A 143 -8.08 6.36 -6.12
CA VAL A 143 -7.10 6.72 -5.07
C VAL A 143 -5.76 7.08 -5.71
N LEU A 144 -5.24 6.23 -6.60
CA LEU A 144 -3.98 6.47 -7.29
C LEU A 144 -4.04 7.74 -8.17
N GLU A 145 -5.09 7.90 -8.98
CA GLU A 145 -5.27 9.12 -9.79
C GLU A 145 -5.28 10.39 -8.94
N LYS A 146 -6.02 10.40 -7.83
CA LYS A 146 -6.07 11.54 -6.89
C LYS A 146 -4.75 11.77 -6.14
N ALA A 147 -3.93 10.73 -6.02
CA ALA A 147 -2.59 10.85 -5.46
C ALA A 147 -1.55 11.36 -6.48
N GLY A 148 -1.92 11.52 -7.74
CA GLY A 148 -1.06 12.07 -8.80
C GLY A 148 -0.52 11.03 -9.77
N PHE A 149 -0.93 9.78 -9.66
CA PHE A 149 -0.55 8.74 -10.61
C PHE A 149 -1.30 8.91 -11.94
N HIS A 150 -0.62 8.65 -13.05
CA HIS A 150 -1.22 8.59 -14.38
C HIS A 150 -1.35 7.14 -14.86
N LYS A 151 -2.38 6.84 -15.66
CA LYS A 151 -2.59 5.53 -16.26
C LYS A 151 -1.57 5.28 -17.36
N GLU A 152 -1.00 4.08 -17.40
CA GLU A 152 -0.06 3.67 -18.44
C GLU A 152 -0.59 2.56 -19.33
N GLY A 153 -1.59 1.80 -18.88
CA GLY A 153 -2.18 0.73 -19.67
C GLY A 153 -2.69 -0.42 -18.83
N ILE A 154 -3.07 -1.48 -19.51
CA ILE A 154 -3.55 -2.73 -18.91
C ILE A 154 -2.46 -3.79 -19.00
N SER A 155 -2.05 -4.33 -17.85
CA SER A 155 -1.24 -5.53 -17.75
C SER A 155 -2.16 -6.75 -17.79
N ARG A 156 -2.15 -7.49 -18.90
CA ARG A 156 -3.06 -8.62 -19.11
C ARG A 156 -2.61 -9.85 -18.35
N SER A 157 -3.59 -10.57 -17.77
CA SER A 157 -3.35 -11.81 -17.02
C SER A 157 -2.21 -11.67 -16.00
N ASN A 158 -2.20 -10.58 -15.27
CA ASN A 158 -1.07 -10.14 -14.46
C ASN A 158 -1.06 -10.78 -13.07
N VAL A 159 -2.21 -10.86 -12.42
CA VAL A 159 -2.32 -11.38 -11.06
C VAL A 159 -3.33 -12.50 -10.98
N LYS A 160 -2.96 -13.60 -10.31
CA LYS A 160 -3.87 -14.71 -10.07
C LYS A 160 -4.68 -14.46 -8.79
N ILE A 161 -5.96 -14.09 -8.97
CA ILE A 161 -6.90 -13.83 -7.88
C ILE A 161 -7.94 -14.96 -7.89
N ASN A 162 -8.10 -15.65 -6.76
CA ASN A 162 -9.08 -16.72 -6.57
C ASN A 162 -9.04 -17.78 -7.69
N GLY A 163 -7.83 -18.16 -8.09
CA GLY A 163 -7.59 -19.18 -9.11
C GLY A 163 -7.68 -18.71 -10.55
N LYS A 164 -8.05 -17.45 -10.81
CA LYS A 164 -8.16 -16.86 -12.15
C LYS A 164 -7.10 -15.79 -12.37
N TRP A 165 -6.49 -15.79 -13.55
CA TRP A 165 -5.62 -14.70 -13.97
C TRP A 165 -6.46 -13.47 -14.33
N GLU A 166 -6.16 -12.33 -13.72
CA GLU A 166 -6.87 -11.08 -13.92
C GLU A 166 -5.95 -10.01 -14.51
N ASP A 167 -6.55 -9.15 -15.33
CA ASP A 167 -5.90 -7.94 -15.84
C ASP A 167 -5.80 -6.90 -14.73
N HIS A 168 -4.72 -6.12 -14.73
CA HIS A 168 -4.59 -4.97 -13.85
C HIS A 168 -4.37 -3.67 -14.64
N GLN A 169 -5.01 -2.61 -14.20
CA GLN A 169 -4.68 -1.25 -14.60
C GLN A 169 -3.36 -0.88 -13.96
N VAL A 170 -2.38 -0.54 -14.76
CA VAL A 170 -1.09 0.00 -14.33
C VAL A 170 -1.17 1.51 -14.27
N LEU A 171 -0.76 2.09 -13.16
CA LEU A 171 -0.60 3.53 -12.97
C LEU A 171 0.80 3.79 -12.41
N ALA A 172 1.36 4.96 -12.70
CA ALA A 172 2.66 5.35 -12.17
C ALA A 172 2.71 6.83 -11.81
N ILE A 173 3.62 7.17 -10.93
CA ILE A 173 3.99 8.55 -10.62
C ILE A 173 5.50 8.69 -10.72
N ILE A 174 5.95 9.77 -11.33
CA ILE A 174 7.37 10.10 -11.54
C ILE A 174 7.75 11.19 -10.54
N ASN A 175 8.96 11.12 -10.01
CA ASN A 175 9.48 12.13 -9.10
C ASN A 175 9.64 13.47 -9.85
N PRO A 176 8.91 14.51 -9.47
CA PRO A 176 8.98 15.80 -10.18
C PRO A 176 10.26 16.59 -9.87
N SER A 177 11.05 16.17 -8.89
CA SER A 177 12.28 16.85 -8.48
C SER A 177 13.51 16.36 -9.25
N GLU A 178 13.36 15.34 -10.08
CA GLU A 178 14.44 14.87 -10.94
C GLU A 178 14.28 15.54 -12.31
N ASP A 179 15.21 16.43 -12.64
CA ASP A 179 15.32 16.99 -13.99
C ASP A 179 15.58 15.87 -14.99
N ILE A 180 14.71 15.76 -15.98
CA ILE A 180 14.84 14.83 -17.12
C ILE A 180 15.91 15.35 -18.07
#